data_10daee22b58ada94133242709ed5b449
#
_entry.id   10daee22b58ada94133242709ed5b449
#
_cell.length_a   1.000
_cell.length_b   1.000
_cell.length_c   1.000
_cell.angle_alpha   90.00
_cell.angle_beta   90.00
_cell.angle_gamma   90.00
#
_symmetry.space_group_name_H-M   'P 1'
#
loop_
_entity.id
_entity.type
_entity.pdbx_description
1 polymer ?
#
loop_
_entity_poly.entity_id
_entity_poly.type
_entity_poly.pdbx_seq_one_letter_code
_entity_poly.pdbx_strand_id
1 'polypeptide(L)'
;MNALINTLIKLGILKGDLDYHLVRASMVVIFLFFGYQKWFEYEAQALIPFISHGPLIFWLYPLLGIRGATWFLGVSEWSFCALLFLGFWNKELGILGALGAVFSFVGTTTIIPFMPDGWAASAGGFPAMTGNVAFLMKDLVLLAASIYLLKQDVTRVITTRRAEMAAATR
;
A
#
# COMPACT_ATOMS: atom_id res chain seq x y z
N MET A 1 23.04 -26.90 -3.33
CA MET A 1 21.69 -26.42 -3.69
C MET A 1 20.59 -27.27 -3.07
N ASN A 2 20.51 -28.57 -3.34
CA ASN A 2 19.43 -29.45 -2.85
C ASN A 2 19.30 -29.50 -1.32
N ALA A 3 20.43 -29.51 -0.57
CA ALA A 3 20.39 -29.50 0.90
C ALA A 3 19.74 -28.22 1.46
N LEU A 4 20.05 -27.05 0.89
CA LEU A 4 19.44 -25.78 1.26
C LEU A 4 17.94 -25.78 0.98
N ILE A 5 17.53 -26.22 -0.23
CA ILE A 5 16.12 -26.31 -0.61
C ILE A 5 15.36 -27.22 0.35
N ASN A 6 15.90 -28.41 0.64
CA ASN A 6 15.27 -29.33 1.59
C ASN A 6 15.14 -28.76 3.00
N THR A 7 16.13 -27.98 3.44
CA THR A 7 16.07 -27.27 4.73
C THR A 7 14.96 -26.23 4.74
N LEU A 8 14.84 -25.41 3.69
CA LEU A 8 13.78 -24.41 3.56
C LEU A 8 12.39 -25.05 3.54
N ILE A 9 12.22 -26.18 2.85
CA ILE A 9 10.96 -26.93 2.84
C ILE A 9 10.63 -27.45 4.25
N LYS A 10 11.61 -28.00 4.97
CA LYS A 10 11.43 -28.43 6.36
C LYS A 10 11.07 -27.31 7.31
N LEU A 11 11.62 -26.11 7.10
CA LEU A 11 11.26 -24.89 7.84
C LEU A 11 9.86 -24.36 7.51
N GLY A 12 9.17 -24.96 6.53
CA GLY A 12 7.79 -24.66 6.24
C GLY A 12 7.57 -23.48 5.31
N ILE A 13 8.56 -23.09 4.50
CA ILE A 13 8.41 -21.97 3.54
C ILE A 13 7.28 -22.19 2.51
N LEU A 14 6.94 -23.46 2.26
CA LEU A 14 5.83 -23.86 1.38
C LEU A 14 4.52 -24.14 2.15
N LYS A 15 4.49 -23.89 3.47
CA LYS A 15 3.28 -24.14 4.27
C LYS A 15 2.22 -23.07 4.01
N GLY A 16 1.11 -23.51 3.46
CA GLY A 16 -0.09 -22.71 3.29
C GLY A 16 0.17 -21.41 2.50
N ASP A 17 -0.57 -20.37 2.86
CA ASP A 17 -0.49 -19.05 2.25
C ASP A 17 0.36 -18.07 3.10
N LEU A 18 1.49 -18.54 3.63
CA LEU A 18 2.33 -17.75 4.55
C LEU A 18 2.76 -16.43 3.92
N ASP A 19 3.21 -16.44 2.68
CA ASP A 19 3.61 -15.26 1.91
C ASP A 19 2.46 -14.25 1.77
N TYR A 20 1.28 -14.73 1.39
CA TYR A 20 0.07 -13.93 1.28
C TYR A 20 -0.33 -13.29 2.63
N HIS A 21 -0.30 -14.06 3.71
CA HIS A 21 -0.64 -13.56 5.04
C HIS A 21 0.40 -12.56 5.57
N LEU A 22 1.69 -12.78 5.31
CA LEU A 22 2.75 -11.86 5.70
C LEU A 22 2.66 -10.54 4.94
N VAL A 23 2.44 -10.58 3.63
CA VAL A 23 2.25 -9.36 2.82
C VAL A 23 1.03 -8.58 3.33
N ARG A 24 -0.09 -9.25 3.61
CA ARG A 24 -1.29 -8.60 4.18
C ARG A 24 -1.02 -7.99 5.54
N ALA A 25 -0.39 -8.72 6.46
CA ALA A 25 -0.05 -8.22 7.78
C ALA A 25 0.88 -7.00 7.70
N SER A 26 1.88 -7.04 6.84
CA SER A 26 2.79 -5.91 6.62
C SER A 26 2.04 -4.67 6.11
N MET A 27 1.10 -4.84 5.19
CA MET A 27 0.28 -3.74 4.67
C MET A 27 -0.63 -3.15 5.75
N VAL A 28 -1.23 -3.99 6.61
CA VAL A 28 -2.02 -3.54 7.77
C VAL A 28 -1.16 -2.69 8.70
N VAL A 29 0.05 -3.16 9.04
CA VAL A 29 0.99 -2.42 9.90
C VAL A 29 1.37 -1.08 9.28
N ILE A 30 1.70 -1.05 7.99
CA ILE A 30 2.02 0.19 7.26
C ILE A 30 0.87 1.20 7.37
N PHE A 31 -0.34 0.83 6.97
CA PHE A 31 -1.50 1.74 7.01
C PHE A 31 -1.89 2.14 8.43
N LEU A 32 -1.70 1.27 9.42
CA LEU A 32 -1.97 1.60 10.82
C LEU A 32 -1.06 2.74 11.30
N PHE A 33 0.25 2.62 11.10
CA PHE A 33 1.21 3.59 11.59
C PHE A 33 1.23 4.87 10.77
N PHE A 34 1.17 4.78 9.44
CA PHE A 34 1.12 5.97 8.58
C PHE A 34 -0.19 6.74 8.77
N GLY A 35 -1.33 6.06 8.88
CA GLY A 35 -2.60 6.70 9.19
C GLY A 35 -2.61 7.35 10.58
N TYR A 36 -1.96 6.74 11.57
CA TYR A 36 -1.82 7.32 12.90
C TYR A 36 -1.07 8.66 12.88
N GLN A 37 0.01 8.76 12.11
CA GLN A 37 0.80 10.00 12.01
C GLN A 37 0.00 11.18 11.47
N LYS A 38 -1.02 10.94 10.64
CA LYS A 38 -1.86 11.99 10.03
C LYS A 38 -2.65 12.83 11.03
N TRP A 39 -2.73 12.41 12.28
CA TRP A 39 -3.41 13.17 13.33
C TRP A 39 -2.55 14.27 13.94
N PHE A 40 -1.24 14.28 13.67
CA PHE A 40 -0.28 15.21 14.29
C PHE A 40 0.10 16.36 13.36
N GLU A 41 0.39 17.54 13.98
CA GLU A 41 0.76 18.74 13.24
C GLU A 41 2.07 18.60 12.47
N TYR A 42 3.08 17.95 13.06
CA TYR A 42 4.36 17.75 12.39
C TYR A 42 4.22 17.02 11.04
N GLU A 43 3.31 16.04 10.97
CA GLU A 43 3.04 15.31 9.74
C GLU A 43 2.31 16.17 8.72
N ALA A 44 1.36 17.02 9.18
CA ALA A 44 0.65 17.93 8.30
C ALA A 44 1.62 18.89 7.60
N GLN A 45 2.62 19.39 8.31
CA GLN A 45 3.67 20.24 7.74
C GLN A 45 4.63 19.45 6.83
N ALA A 46 5.01 18.24 7.22
CA ALA A 46 5.89 17.38 6.44
C ALA A 46 5.28 16.96 5.09
N LEU A 47 3.95 16.87 4.99
CA LEU A 47 3.25 16.50 3.76
C LEU A 47 3.11 17.63 2.74
N ILE A 48 3.40 18.88 3.11
CA ILE A 48 3.22 20.05 2.21
C ILE A 48 3.93 19.84 0.85
N PRO A 49 5.23 19.50 0.79
CA PRO A 49 5.91 19.33 -0.49
C PRO A 49 5.35 18.15 -1.31
N PHE A 50 4.86 17.10 -0.66
CA PHE A 50 4.32 15.93 -1.35
C PHE A 50 2.95 16.22 -1.97
N ILE A 51 2.03 16.80 -1.21
CA ILE A 51 0.67 17.08 -1.69
C ILE A 51 0.68 18.22 -2.71
N SER A 52 1.43 19.31 -2.46
CA SER A 52 1.46 20.44 -3.37
C SER A 52 2.04 20.12 -4.76
N HIS A 53 2.92 19.13 -4.86
CA HIS A 53 3.54 18.71 -6.12
C HIS A 53 3.01 17.37 -6.65
N GLY A 54 2.05 16.77 -5.95
CA GLY A 54 1.44 15.52 -6.35
C GLY A 54 0.40 15.71 -7.47
N PRO A 55 0.63 15.21 -8.69
CA PRO A 55 -0.27 15.49 -9.83
C PRO A 55 -1.69 14.97 -9.64
N LEU A 56 -1.89 13.96 -8.78
CA LEU A 56 -3.19 13.37 -8.51
C LEU A 56 -3.83 13.85 -7.21
N ILE A 57 -3.09 14.53 -6.32
CA ILE A 57 -3.54 14.87 -4.97
C ILE A 57 -3.43 16.36 -4.62
N PHE A 58 -2.87 17.23 -5.49
CA PHE A 58 -2.68 18.67 -5.23
C PHE A 58 -3.99 19.39 -4.88
N TRP A 59 -5.10 18.91 -5.38
CA TRP A 59 -6.45 19.46 -5.16
C TRP A 59 -6.93 19.34 -3.70
N LEU A 60 -6.29 18.50 -2.89
CA LEU A 60 -6.67 18.34 -1.49
C LEU A 60 -6.52 19.62 -0.68
N TYR A 61 -5.48 20.41 -0.92
CA TYR A 61 -5.26 21.64 -0.16
C TYR A 61 -6.25 22.77 -0.50
N PRO A 62 -6.52 23.10 -1.76
CA PRO A 62 -7.57 24.06 -2.10
C PRO A 62 -8.95 23.70 -1.55
N LEU A 63 -9.25 22.40 -1.44
CA LEU A 63 -10.57 21.93 -1.01
C LEU A 63 -10.70 21.81 0.51
N LEU A 64 -9.67 21.29 1.19
CA LEU A 64 -9.75 20.88 2.59
C LEU A 64 -8.81 21.66 3.53
N GLY A 65 -7.91 22.47 2.96
CA GLY A 65 -6.81 23.07 3.72
C GLY A 65 -5.78 22.03 4.18
N ILE A 66 -4.68 22.49 4.79
CA ILE A 66 -3.57 21.61 5.17
C ILE A 66 -4.02 20.54 6.18
N ARG A 67 -4.68 20.94 7.26
CA ARG A 67 -5.15 20.00 8.30
C ARG A 67 -6.25 19.08 7.82
N GLY A 68 -7.22 19.61 7.09
CA GLY A 68 -8.32 18.81 6.55
C GLY A 68 -7.83 17.75 5.56
N ALA A 69 -6.88 18.09 4.69
CA ALA A 69 -6.25 17.13 3.77
C ALA A 69 -5.52 16.02 4.53
N THR A 70 -4.76 16.36 5.57
CA THR A 70 -4.04 15.37 6.39
C THR A 70 -5.01 14.43 7.11
N TRP A 71 -6.08 14.95 7.69
CA TRP A 71 -7.12 14.14 8.33
C TRP A 71 -7.86 13.25 7.32
N PHE A 72 -8.18 13.77 6.14
CA PHE A 72 -8.78 12.97 5.07
C PHE A 72 -7.89 11.78 4.69
N LEU A 73 -6.58 12.00 4.54
CA LEU A 73 -5.63 10.91 4.29
C LEU A 73 -5.59 9.92 5.45
N GLY A 74 -5.57 10.41 6.71
CA GLY A 74 -5.57 9.56 7.90
C GLY A 74 -6.80 8.66 8.00
N VAL A 75 -8.00 9.21 7.76
CA VAL A 75 -9.26 8.45 7.73
C VAL A 75 -9.22 7.41 6.60
N SER A 76 -8.75 7.80 5.41
CA SER A 76 -8.64 6.89 4.26
C SER A 76 -7.69 5.73 4.56
N GLU A 77 -6.50 6.02 5.08
CA GLU A 77 -5.49 5.01 5.42
C GLU A 77 -5.98 4.05 6.50
N TRP A 78 -6.67 4.54 7.54
CA TRP A 78 -7.26 3.68 8.57
C TRP A 78 -8.44 2.87 8.04
N SER A 79 -9.21 3.40 7.10
CA SER A 79 -10.26 2.64 6.44
C SER A 79 -9.67 1.48 5.62
N PHE A 80 -8.59 1.73 4.87
CA PHE A 80 -7.90 0.69 4.11
C PHE A 80 -7.21 -0.31 5.05
N CYS A 81 -6.63 0.14 6.16
CA CYS A 81 -6.12 -0.71 7.22
C CYS A 81 -7.18 -1.69 7.73
N ALA A 82 -8.35 -1.17 8.12
CA ALA A 82 -9.46 -1.98 8.62
C ALA A 82 -9.96 -3.00 7.56
N LEU A 83 -10.12 -2.57 6.31
CA LEU A 83 -10.55 -3.44 5.22
C LEU A 83 -9.52 -4.53 4.91
N LEU A 84 -8.22 -4.19 4.89
CA LEU A 84 -7.15 -5.18 4.71
C LEU A 84 -7.11 -6.17 5.88
N PHE A 85 -7.30 -5.69 7.11
CA PHE A 85 -7.36 -6.56 8.30
C PHE A 85 -8.55 -7.51 8.23
N LEU A 86 -9.74 -7.01 7.96
CA LEU A 86 -10.94 -7.83 7.78
C LEU A 86 -10.80 -8.82 6.60
N GLY A 87 -9.97 -8.51 5.62
CA GLY A 87 -9.61 -9.38 4.51
C GLY A 87 -8.93 -10.70 4.90
N PHE A 88 -8.48 -10.86 6.15
CA PHE A 88 -8.05 -12.17 6.65
C PHE A 88 -9.21 -13.18 6.66
N TRP A 89 -10.41 -12.73 6.95
CA TRP A 89 -11.62 -13.58 7.06
C TRP A 89 -12.56 -13.41 5.87
N ASN A 90 -12.75 -12.18 5.38
CA ASN A 90 -13.64 -11.86 4.27
C ASN A 90 -12.84 -11.28 3.09
N LYS A 91 -12.70 -12.07 2.02
CA LYS A 91 -11.90 -11.69 0.84
C LYS A 91 -12.50 -10.55 0.03
N GLU A 92 -13.81 -10.34 0.08
CA GLU A 92 -14.47 -9.20 -0.59
C GLU A 92 -14.08 -7.89 0.08
N LEU A 93 -14.03 -7.84 1.41
CA LEU A 93 -13.49 -6.69 2.15
C LEU A 93 -11.99 -6.50 1.87
N GLY A 94 -11.25 -7.60 1.76
CA GLY A 94 -9.83 -7.58 1.36
C GLY A 94 -9.62 -6.94 -0.01
N ILE A 95 -10.49 -7.23 -0.98
CA ILE A 95 -10.47 -6.60 -2.32
C ILE A 95 -10.63 -5.08 -2.20
N LEU A 96 -11.59 -4.59 -1.41
CA LEU A 96 -11.81 -3.16 -1.23
C LEU A 96 -10.61 -2.48 -0.57
N GLY A 97 -10.03 -3.12 0.47
CA GLY A 97 -8.81 -2.62 1.13
C GLY A 97 -7.61 -2.57 0.19
N ALA A 98 -7.42 -3.62 -0.62
CA ALA A 98 -6.34 -3.68 -1.59
C ALA A 98 -6.51 -2.65 -2.73
N LEU A 99 -7.75 -2.41 -3.19
CA LEU A 99 -8.05 -1.34 -4.15
C LEU A 99 -7.71 0.04 -3.58
N GLY A 100 -8.14 0.33 -2.35
CA GLY A 100 -7.79 1.58 -1.68
C GLY A 100 -6.28 1.77 -1.55
N ALA A 101 -5.55 0.70 -1.21
CA ALA A 101 -4.09 0.70 -1.15
C ALA A 101 -3.45 0.97 -2.52
N VAL A 102 -3.95 0.36 -3.60
CA VAL A 102 -3.50 0.63 -4.98
C VAL A 102 -3.68 2.11 -5.32
N PHE A 103 -4.86 2.69 -5.05
CA PHE A 103 -5.10 4.12 -5.31
C PHE A 103 -4.16 5.01 -4.50
N SER A 104 -3.92 4.71 -3.22
CA SER A 104 -2.98 5.46 -2.39
C SER A 104 -1.57 5.44 -2.99
N PHE A 105 -1.05 4.26 -3.30
CA PHE A 105 0.34 4.14 -3.78
C PHE A 105 0.53 4.55 -5.25
N VAL A 106 -0.50 4.49 -6.08
CA VAL A 106 -0.50 5.18 -7.38
C VAL A 106 -0.38 6.69 -7.17
N GLY A 107 -1.18 7.24 -6.23
CA GLY A 107 -1.10 8.66 -5.89
C GLY A 107 0.31 9.08 -5.48
N THR A 108 0.92 8.37 -4.51
CA THR A 108 2.24 8.73 -3.98
C THR A 108 3.39 8.46 -4.95
N THR A 109 3.35 7.37 -5.72
CA THR A 109 4.41 7.07 -6.71
C THR A 109 4.45 8.08 -7.85
N THR A 110 3.30 8.66 -8.24
CA THR A 110 3.25 9.71 -9.26
C THR A 110 3.87 11.03 -8.80
N ILE A 111 4.12 11.23 -7.51
CA ILE A 111 4.80 12.43 -6.97
C ILE A 111 6.29 12.42 -7.32
N ILE A 112 6.92 11.24 -7.41
CA ILE A 112 8.37 11.08 -7.53
C ILE A 112 9.00 11.99 -8.61
N PRO A 113 8.49 12.04 -9.86
CA PRO A 113 9.07 12.89 -10.90
C PRO A 113 8.88 14.40 -10.65
N PHE A 114 7.90 14.79 -9.85
CA PHE A 114 7.51 16.18 -9.62
C PHE A 114 7.99 16.72 -8.27
N MET A 115 8.74 15.88 -7.50
CA MET A 115 9.23 16.28 -6.18
C MET A 115 10.27 17.39 -6.30
N PRO A 116 10.05 18.59 -5.69
CA PRO A 116 11.05 19.64 -5.72
C PRO A 116 12.30 19.16 -4.97
N ASP A 117 13.46 19.51 -5.51
CA ASP A 117 14.77 19.09 -4.97
C ASP A 117 14.88 17.58 -4.69
N GLY A 118 14.16 16.77 -5.48
CA GLY A 118 14.13 15.32 -5.34
C GLY A 118 15.44 14.63 -5.70
N TRP A 119 16.32 15.31 -6.44
CA TRP A 119 17.58 14.77 -6.93
C TRP A 119 18.74 15.65 -6.47
N ALA A 120 19.75 15.04 -5.87
CA ALA A 120 20.86 15.73 -5.24
C ALA A 120 21.78 16.39 -6.27
N ALA A 121 21.65 17.70 -6.48
CA ALA A 121 22.48 18.48 -7.41
C ALA A 121 23.97 18.37 -7.08
N SER A 122 24.35 18.26 -5.80
CA SER A 122 25.72 18.05 -5.33
C SER A 122 26.35 16.74 -5.81
N ALA A 123 25.51 15.75 -6.18
CA ALA A 123 25.95 14.44 -6.70
C ALA A 123 25.67 14.29 -8.21
N GLY A 124 25.42 15.38 -8.91
CA GLY A 124 25.14 15.39 -10.36
C GLY A 124 23.66 15.23 -10.74
N GLY A 125 22.75 15.27 -9.76
CA GLY A 125 21.31 15.12 -10.01
C GLY A 125 20.88 13.66 -10.13
N PHE A 126 19.91 13.39 -11.04
CA PHE A 126 19.42 12.03 -11.26
C PHE A 126 20.56 11.05 -11.59
N PRO A 127 20.60 9.83 -11.02
CA PRO A 127 19.62 9.21 -10.12
C PRO A 127 19.92 9.34 -8.62
N ALA A 128 20.74 10.30 -8.19
CA ALA A 128 21.08 10.50 -6.78
C ALA A 128 19.89 11.11 -6.04
N MET A 129 19.18 10.29 -5.27
CA MET A 129 17.95 10.67 -4.56
C MET A 129 18.23 11.50 -3.31
N THR A 130 17.39 12.51 -3.08
CA THR A 130 17.25 13.15 -1.77
C THR A 130 16.34 12.33 -0.83
N GLY A 131 16.25 12.72 0.45
CA GLY A 131 15.45 12.00 1.45
C GLY A 131 13.97 11.86 1.06
N ASN A 132 13.38 12.87 0.44
CA ASN A 132 11.96 12.84 0.05
C ASN A 132 11.68 11.83 -1.07
N VAL A 133 12.50 11.80 -2.11
CA VAL A 133 12.37 10.80 -3.18
C VAL A 133 12.70 9.42 -2.66
N ALA A 134 13.77 9.27 -1.88
CA ALA A 134 14.13 7.99 -1.27
C ALA A 134 12.98 7.43 -0.40
N PHE A 135 12.29 8.31 0.33
CA PHE A 135 11.10 7.94 1.11
C PHE A 135 9.96 7.43 0.23
N LEU A 136 9.70 8.08 -0.91
CA LEU A 136 8.64 7.66 -1.83
C LEU A 136 8.97 6.37 -2.59
N MET A 137 10.25 6.03 -2.77
CA MET A 137 10.64 4.83 -3.53
C MET A 137 10.14 3.52 -2.91
N LYS A 138 9.92 3.47 -1.60
CA LYS A 138 9.29 2.30 -0.97
C LYS A 138 7.87 2.05 -1.47
N ASP A 139 7.17 3.09 -1.93
CA ASP A 139 5.78 3.01 -2.35
C ASP A 139 5.62 2.23 -3.67
N LEU A 140 6.69 2.08 -4.46
CA LEU A 140 6.72 1.16 -5.60
C LEU A 140 6.54 -0.29 -5.15
N VAL A 141 7.21 -0.69 -4.06
CA VAL A 141 7.07 -2.05 -3.49
C VAL A 141 5.70 -2.22 -2.85
N LEU A 142 5.20 -1.18 -2.16
CA LEU A 142 3.88 -1.21 -1.53
C LEU A 142 2.76 -1.25 -2.58
N LEU A 143 2.92 -0.60 -3.72
CA LEU A 143 2.02 -0.70 -4.86
C LEU A 143 2.00 -2.14 -5.41
N ALA A 144 3.16 -2.74 -5.63
CA ALA A 144 3.26 -4.13 -6.10
C ALA A 144 2.61 -5.10 -5.10
N ALA A 145 2.83 -4.92 -3.80
CA ALA A 145 2.20 -5.71 -2.74
C ALA A 145 0.67 -5.54 -2.73
N SER A 146 0.16 -4.33 -2.97
CA SER A 146 -1.28 -4.05 -3.05
C SER A 146 -1.92 -4.76 -4.24
N ILE A 147 -1.28 -4.72 -5.42
CA ILE A 147 -1.73 -5.43 -6.63
C ILE A 147 -1.69 -6.94 -6.42
N TYR A 148 -0.66 -7.45 -5.75
CA TYR A 148 -0.56 -8.87 -5.39
C TYR A 148 -1.74 -9.31 -4.51
N LEU A 149 -2.04 -8.56 -3.43
CA LEU A 149 -3.17 -8.86 -2.54
C LEU A 149 -4.51 -8.79 -3.28
N LEU A 150 -4.70 -7.76 -4.10
CA LEU A 150 -5.90 -7.61 -4.91
C LEU A 150 -6.13 -8.83 -5.81
N LYS A 151 -5.09 -9.24 -6.56
CA LYS A 151 -5.14 -10.42 -7.43
C LYS A 151 -5.46 -11.69 -6.64
N GLN A 152 -4.82 -11.90 -5.49
CA GLN A 152 -5.02 -13.09 -4.66
C GLN A 152 -6.46 -13.15 -4.13
N ASP A 153 -7.00 -12.05 -3.62
CA ASP A 153 -8.35 -12.03 -3.08
C ASP A 153 -9.40 -12.24 -4.17
N VAL A 154 -9.27 -11.56 -5.32
CA VAL A 154 -10.16 -11.76 -6.47
C VAL A 154 -10.15 -13.22 -6.93
N THR A 155 -8.97 -13.84 -7.04
CA THR A 155 -8.84 -15.24 -7.42
C THR A 155 -9.57 -16.17 -6.45
N ARG A 156 -9.42 -15.93 -5.13
CA ARG A 156 -10.07 -16.75 -4.09
C ARG A 156 -11.59 -16.61 -4.13
N VAL A 157 -12.12 -15.39 -4.27
CA VAL A 157 -13.57 -15.16 -4.40
C VAL A 157 -14.14 -15.87 -5.62
N ILE A 158 -13.48 -15.75 -6.78
CA ILE A 158 -13.94 -16.40 -8.02
C ILE A 158 -13.93 -17.93 -7.87
N THR A 159 -12.88 -18.49 -7.27
CA THR A 159 -12.77 -19.94 -7.07
C THR A 159 -13.86 -20.47 -6.16
N THR A 160 -14.14 -19.79 -5.05
CA THR A 160 -15.22 -20.15 -4.11
C THR A 160 -16.58 -20.11 -4.80
N ARG A 161 -16.91 -19.03 -5.49
CA ARG A 161 -18.19 -18.89 -6.21
C ARG A 161 -18.40 -19.94 -7.29
N ARG A 162 -17.34 -20.32 -8.01
CA ARG A 162 -17.41 -21.42 -9.01
C ARG A 162 -17.68 -22.76 -8.37
N ALA A 163 -17.07 -23.05 -7.23
CA ALA A 163 -17.30 -24.29 -6.48
C ALA A 163 -18.76 -24.37 -5.97
N GLU A 164 -19.30 -23.28 -5.45
CA GLU A 164 -20.70 -23.17 -4.99
C GLU A 164 -21.68 -23.42 -6.14
N MET A 165 -21.48 -22.79 -7.31
CA MET A 165 -22.31 -23.00 -8.49
C MET A 165 -22.28 -24.44 -8.98
N ALA A 166 -21.11 -25.08 -9.00
CA ALA A 166 -20.97 -26.48 -9.40
C ALA A 166 -21.64 -27.46 -8.41
N ALA A 167 -21.72 -27.10 -7.13
CA ALA A 167 -22.42 -27.87 -6.11
C ALA A 167 -23.95 -27.73 -6.23
N ALA A 168 -24.45 -26.54 -6.59
CA ALA A 168 -25.88 -26.26 -6.73
C ALA A 168 -26.52 -26.90 -8.00
N THR A 169 -25.70 -27.33 -8.96
CA THR A 169 -26.16 -27.99 -10.21
C THR A 169 -26.13 -29.53 -10.16
N ARG A 170 -25.79 -30.10 -9.01
CA ARG A 170 -25.80 -31.54 -8.75
C ARG A 170 -27.00 -31.95 -7.91
#